data_a223d5cea22e7b6e629e576eb4a6f2fe
#
_entry.id   a223d5cea22e7b6e629e576eb4a6f2fe
#
_cell.length_a   1.000
_cell.length_b   1.000
_cell.length_c   1.000
_cell.angle_alpha   90.00
_cell.angle_beta   90.00
_cell.angle_gamma   90.00
#
_symmetry.space_group_name_H-M   'P 1'
#
loop_
_entity.id
_entity.type
_entity.pdbx_description
1 polymer ?
#
loop_
_entity_poly.entity_id
_entity_poly.type
_entity_poly.pdbx_seq_one_letter_code
_entity_poly.pdbx_strand_id
1 'polypeptide(L)'
;TLLLLIPFTRDGTPRLKDVLRDQSFFWLFTMSATGGIIAMGLVLIPAVKRSGIPIKFRPDFSHPAVKTMVKLSSWTFGYVVTNQISLVFIKNLAEPGSGNQDAYSKAFTFFMLPHGLLAISIATTFVPELVRRVRAGDKSGFADWTTSGVRWITILTVPSSIAIVILANPIISALLEHGHFDSNAAHNTARALAGFAVGAVEKSKI
;
A
#
# COMPACT_ATOMS: atom_id res chain seq x y z
N THR A 1 -4.42 18.83 0.69
CA THR A 1 -5.79 18.51 1.19
C THR A 1 -5.90 18.87 2.67
N LEU A 2 -5.00 18.42 3.55
CA LEU A 2 -5.04 18.69 5.00
C LEU A 2 -4.99 20.20 5.33
N LEU A 3 -4.15 20.96 4.66
CA LEU A 3 -4.03 22.42 4.89
C LEU A 3 -5.30 23.20 4.55
N LEU A 4 -6.11 22.71 3.59
CA LEU A 4 -7.38 23.33 3.22
C LEU A 4 -8.52 23.03 4.21
N LEU A 5 -8.32 22.05 5.09
CA LEU A 5 -9.28 21.65 6.10
C LEU A 5 -9.12 22.42 7.42
N ILE A 6 -7.97 23.10 7.64
CA ILE A 6 -7.66 23.84 8.88
C ILE A 6 -8.76 24.84 9.27
N PRO A 7 -9.32 25.68 8.37
CA PRO A 7 -10.36 26.63 8.74
C PRO A 7 -11.67 25.97 9.20
N PHE A 8 -11.93 24.73 8.80
CA PHE A 8 -13.15 23.99 9.17
C PHE A 8 -12.99 23.11 10.41
N THR A 9 -11.76 23.00 10.96
CA THR A 9 -11.48 22.15 12.13
C THR A 9 -11.38 22.93 13.44
N ARG A 10 -11.90 24.15 13.48
CA ARG A 10 -11.75 25.08 14.62
C ARG A 10 -12.37 24.56 15.92
N ASP A 11 -13.36 23.65 15.85
CA ASP A 11 -14.09 23.10 16.99
C ASP A 11 -13.97 21.57 17.14
N GLY A 12 -12.95 20.94 16.56
CA GLY A 12 -12.71 19.49 16.68
C GLY A 12 -12.50 18.77 15.33
N THR A 13 -12.24 17.48 15.41
CA THR A 13 -12.07 16.65 14.18
C THR A 13 -13.40 16.53 13.45
N PRO A 14 -13.49 16.92 12.15
CA PRO A 14 -14.72 16.83 11.38
C PRO A 14 -15.17 15.37 11.26
N ARG A 15 -16.38 15.09 11.67
CA ARG A 15 -16.98 13.76 11.52
C ARG A 15 -17.52 13.60 10.10
N LEU A 16 -17.58 12.38 9.63
CA LEU A 16 -18.13 12.07 8.30
C LEU A 16 -19.54 12.67 8.08
N LYS A 17 -20.34 12.75 9.14
CA LYS A 17 -21.66 13.38 9.14
C LYS A 17 -21.61 14.87 8.80
N ASP A 18 -20.60 15.57 9.28
CA ASP A 18 -20.45 17.01 9.06
C ASP A 18 -20.02 17.30 7.62
N VAL A 19 -19.18 16.42 7.06
CA VAL A 19 -18.74 16.46 5.65
C VAL A 19 -19.92 16.24 4.69
N LEU A 20 -20.80 15.29 5.01
CA LEU A 20 -21.94 14.96 4.17
C LEU A 20 -23.09 15.97 4.29
N ARG A 21 -23.16 16.71 5.41
CA ARG A 21 -24.21 17.69 5.69
C ARG A 21 -23.92 19.05 5.06
N ASP A 22 -22.65 19.45 5.01
CA ASP A 22 -22.21 20.70 4.40
C ASP A 22 -21.76 20.46 2.96
N GLN A 23 -22.60 20.85 2.02
CA GLN A 23 -22.34 20.68 0.59
C GLN A 23 -21.07 21.41 0.13
N SER A 24 -20.75 22.55 0.74
CA SER A 24 -19.53 23.29 0.44
C SER A 24 -18.28 22.52 0.88
N PHE A 25 -18.33 21.91 2.05
CA PHE A 25 -17.25 21.09 2.59
C PHE A 25 -17.04 19.81 1.78
N PHE A 26 -18.14 19.15 1.36
CA PHE A 26 -18.10 17.98 0.48
C PHE A 26 -17.42 18.30 -0.86
N TRP A 27 -17.82 19.40 -1.51
CA TRP A 27 -17.21 19.80 -2.78
C TRP A 27 -15.74 20.18 -2.64
N LEU A 28 -15.38 20.90 -1.58
CA LEU A 28 -13.99 21.28 -1.30
C LEU A 28 -13.12 20.05 -1.06
N PHE A 29 -13.60 19.08 -0.31
CA PHE A 29 -12.89 17.82 -0.07
C PHE A 29 -12.70 17.04 -1.37
N THR A 30 -13.76 16.85 -2.15
CA THR A 30 -13.74 16.10 -3.40
C THR A 30 -12.85 16.77 -4.44
N MET A 31 -12.99 18.10 -4.62
CA MET A 31 -12.18 18.84 -5.58
C MET A 31 -10.70 18.90 -5.17
N SER A 32 -10.37 18.97 -3.87
CA SER A 32 -8.98 18.95 -3.42
C SER A 32 -8.32 17.60 -3.67
N ALA A 33 -9.05 16.49 -3.49
CA ALA A 33 -8.53 15.14 -3.79
C ALA A 33 -8.28 14.97 -5.29
N THR A 34 -9.26 15.31 -6.11
CA THR A 34 -9.16 15.23 -7.58
C THR A 34 -8.09 16.20 -8.12
N GLY A 35 -8.07 17.43 -7.62
CA GLY A 35 -7.08 18.44 -7.97
C GLY A 35 -5.65 18.01 -7.64
N GLY A 36 -5.45 17.29 -6.54
CA GLY A 36 -4.17 16.71 -6.18
C GLY A 36 -3.66 15.70 -7.21
N ILE A 37 -4.54 14.84 -7.71
CA ILE A 37 -4.20 13.86 -8.76
C ILE A 37 -3.87 14.56 -10.08
N ILE A 38 -4.68 15.56 -10.46
CA ILE A 38 -4.44 16.37 -11.66
C ILE A 38 -3.11 17.12 -11.55
N ALA A 39 -2.84 17.75 -10.41
CA ALA A 39 -1.58 18.47 -10.18
C ALA A 39 -0.37 17.53 -10.27
N MET A 40 -0.46 16.32 -9.75
CA MET A 40 0.58 15.30 -9.89
C MET A 40 0.87 14.98 -11.37
N GLY A 41 -0.17 14.84 -12.20
CA GLY A 41 -0.04 14.64 -13.64
C GLY A 41 0.60 15.84 -14.33
N LEU A 42 0.17 17.05 -13.98
CA LEU A 42 0.69 18.29 -14.58
C LEU A 42 2.18 18.53 -14.29
N VAL A 43 2.64 18.17 -13.08
CA VAL A 43 4.06 18.28 -12.68
C VAL A 43 4.95 17.36 -13.54
N LEU A 44 4.44 16.25 -14.05
CA LEU A 44 5.20 15.36 -14.93
C LEU A 44 5.40 15.93 -16.35
N ILE A 45 4.51 16.80 -16.84
CA ILE A 45 4.57 17.34 -18.22
C ILE A 45 5.91 18.03 -18.52
N PRO A 46 6.43 18.96 -17.70
CA PRO A 46 7.70 19.59 -17.97
C PRO A 46 8.87 18.61 -17.95
N ALA A 47 8.83 17.59 -17.09
CA ALA A 47 9.85 16.55 -17.04
C ALA A 47 9.88 15.74 -18.36
N VAL A 48 8.71 15.33 -18.86
CA VAL A 48 8.59 14.61 -20.13
C VAL A 48 9.00 15.48 -21.32
N LYS A 49 8.63 16.77 -21.33
CA LYS A 49 9.08 17.70 -22.38
C LYS A 49 10.61 17.85 -22.41
N ARG A 50 11.26 17.92 -21.23
CA ARG A 50 12.72 18.01 -21.14
C ARG A 50 13.43 16.72 -21.59
N SER A 51 12.76 15.57 -21.54
CA SER A 51 13.30 14.29 -22.03
C SER A 51 13.38 14.21 -23.56
N GLY A 52 12.95 15.23 -24.30
CA GLY A 52 12.99 15.26 -25.76
C GLY A 52 11.99 14.31 -26.43
N ILE A 53 11.10 13.69 -25.69
CA ILE A 53 10.09 12.77 -26.21
C ILE A 53 8.94 13.60 -26.79
N PRO A 54 8.65 13.53 -28.10
CA PRO A 54 7.54 14.26 -28.69
C PRO A 54 6.21 13.68 -28.19
N ILE A 55 5.50 14.43 -27.36
CA ILE A 55 4.16 14.06 -26.92
C ILE A 55 3.20 14.33 -28.08
N LYS A 56 2.97 13.30 -28.91
CA LYS A 56 1.93 13.34 -29.95
C LYS A 56 0.77 12.48 -29.48
N PHE A 57 -0.37 13.08 -29.25
CA PHE A 57 -1.59 12.35 -28.95
C PHE A 57 -2.05 11.62 -30.21
N ARG A 58 -1.67 10.36 -30.34
CA ARG A 58 -2.11 9.43 -31.41
C ARG A 58 -2.65 8.17 -30.74
N PRO A 59 -3.96 8.09 -30.49
CA PRO A 59 -4.56 6.87 -29.93
C PRO A 59 -4.59 5.78 -31.00
N ASP A 60 -3.61 4.90 -30.99
CA ASP A 60 -3.57 3.70 -31.82
C ASP A 60 -3.79 2.47 -30.94
N PHE A 61 -5.04 2.04 -30.88
CA PHE A 61 -5.45 0.86 -30.12
C PHE A 61 -5.04 -0.48 -30.78
N SER A 62 -4.62 -0.43 -32.05
CA SER A 62 -4.22 -1.62 -32.81
C SER A 62 -2.74 -1.96 -32.60
N HIS A 63 -1.95 -1.04 -32.04
CA HIS A 63 -0.53 -1.26 -31.83
C HIS A 63 -0.25 -2.46 -30.91
N PRO A 64 0.70 -3.36 -31.26
CA PRO A 64 1.03 -4.56 -30.48
C PRO A 64 1.35 -4.27 -29.03
N ALA A 65 2.04 -3.15 -28.74
CA ALA A 65 2.33 -2.74 -27.37
C ALA A 65 1.07 -2.45 -26.56
N VAL A 66 0.03 -1.84 -27.17
CA VAL A 66 -1.25 -1.59 -26.49
C VAL A 66 -1.95 -2.87 -26.14
N LYS A 67 -1.98 -3.86 -27.05
CA LYS A 67 -2.54 -5.18 -26.78
C LYS A 67 -1.81 -5.88 -25.62
N THR A 68 -0.50 -5.80 -25.58
CA THR A 68 0.30 -6.37 -24.49
C THR A 68 0.00 -5.65 -23.16
N MET A 69 -0.10 -4.31 -23.17
CA MET A 69 -0.46 -3.54 -21.98
C MET A 69 -1.85 -3.88 -21.46
N VAL A 70 -2.85 -4.00 -22.35
CA VAL A 70 -4.22 -4.38 -21.97
C VAL A 70 -4.22 -5.79 -21.36
N LYS A 71 -3.51 -6.75 -21.94
CA LYS A 71 -3.39 -8.10 -21.40
C LYS A 71 -2.76 -8.12 -20.01
N LEU A 72 -1.67 -7.38 -19.80
CA LEU A 72 -1.02 -7.27 -18.50
C LEU A 72 -1.92 -6.56 -17.49
N SER A 73 -2.59 -5.48 -17.91
CA SER A 73 -3.53 -4.74 -17.07
C SER A 73 -4.74 -5.58 -16.65
N SER A 74 -5.21 -6.48 -17.50
CA SER A 74 -6.32 -7.38 -17.15
C SER A 74 -5.96 -8.30 -15.99
N TRP A 75 -4.75 -8.84 -15.95
CA TRP A 75 -4.27 -9.64 -14.82
C TRP A 75 -4.14 -8.81 -13.55
N THR A 76 -3.58 -7.61 -13.67
CA THR A 76 -3.48 -6.67 -12.54
C THR A 76 -4.86 -6.26 -12.04
N PHE A 77 -5.81 -6.02 -12.94
CA PHE A 77 -7.20 -5.71 -12.60
C PHE A 77 -7.86 -6.87 -11.83
N GLY A 78 -7.70 -8.12 -12.31
CA GLY A 78 -8.20 -9.30 -11.60
C GLY A 78 -7.64 -9.41 -10.17
N TYR A 79 -6.34 -9.17 -10.00
CA TYR A 79 -5.71 -9.11 -8.68
C TYR A 79 -6.31 -8.02 -7.80
N VAL A 80 -6.47 -6.81 -8.32
CA VAL A 80 -7.05 -5.69 -7.56
C VAL A 80 -8.49 -5.98 -7.14
N VAL A 81 -9.32 -6.51 -8.04
CA VAL A 81 -10.71 -6.89 -7.74
C VAL A 81 -10.75 -7.94 -6.62
N THR A 82 -9.95 -8.99 -6.71
CA THR A 82 -9.87 -10.03 -5.68
C THR A 82 -9.44 -9.45 -4.33
N ASN A 83 -8.46 -8.56 -4.34
CA ASN A 83 -8.00 -7.88 -3.13
C ASN A 83 -9.10 -7.03 -2.50
N GLN A 84 -9.85 -6.27 -3.31
CA GLN A 84 -10.97 -5.45 -2.81
C GLN A 84 -12.11 -6.29 -2.24
N ILE A 85 -12.46 -7.40 -2.89
CA ILE A 85 -13.45 -8.34 -2.35
C ILE A 85 -12.99 -8.87 -1.00
N SER A 86 -11.73 -9.28 -0.89
CA SER A 86 -11.13 -9.76 0.39
C SER A 86 -11.18 -8.69 1.47
N LEU A 87 -10.87 -7.43 1.15
CA LEU A 87 -10.94 -6.33 2.11
C LEU A 87 -12.37 -6.05 2.59
N VAL A 88 -13.36 -6.11 1.69
CA VAL A 88 -14.77 -5.96 2.06
C VAL A 88 -15.19 -7.09 3.01
N PHE A 89 -14.78 -8.32 2.71
CA PHE A 89 -15.08 -9.48 3.54
C PHE A 89 -14.48 -9.34 4.94
N ILE A 90 -13.20 -8.98 5.04
CA ILE A 90 -12.51 -8.75 6.31
C ILE A 90 -13.17 -7.62 7.11
N LYS A 91 -13.51 -6.51 6.46
CA LYS A 91 -14.17 -5.38 7.12
C LYS A 91 -15.55 -5.75 7.67
N ASN A 92 -16.31 -6.55 6.96
CA ASN A 92 -17.61 -7.03 7.45
C ASN A 92 -17.43 -8.00 8.64
N LEU A 93 -16.41 -8.87 8.59
CA LEU A 93 -16.11 -9.81 9.67
C LEU A 93 -15.60 -9.10 10.95
N ALA A 94 -14.96 -7.93 10.78
CA ALA A 94 -14.45 -7.12 11.88
C ALA A 94 -15.53 -6.33 12.64
N GLU A 95 -16.80 -6.61 12.42
CA GLU A 95 -17.97 -5.97 13.06
C GLU A 95 -17.95 -4.43 12.97
N PRO A 96 -18.63 -3.85 11.97
CA PRO A 96 -18.69 -2.41 11.80
C PRO A 96 -19.17 -1.68 13.06
N GLY A 97 -18.41 -0.70 13.53
CA GLY A 97 -18.73 0.09 14.72
C GLY A 97 -18.11 -0.41 16.03
N SER A 98 -17.51 -1.60 16.07
CA SER A 98 -16.83 -2.14 17.25
C SER A 98 -15.42 -1.57 17.50
N GLY A 99 -14.89 -0.76 16.59
CA GLY A 99 -13.48 -0.31 16.59
C GLY A 99 -12.50 -1.33 16.01
N ASN A 100 -12.91 -2.57 15.75
CA ASN A 100 -12.04 -3.62 15.22
C ASN A 100 -11.55 -3.31 13.79
N GLN A 101 -12.35 -2.62 12.97
CA GLN A 101 -11.92 -2.17 11.64
C GLN A 101 -10.77 -1.16 11.71
N ASP A 102 -10.81 -0.27 12.69
CA ASP A 102 -9.77 0.73 12.91
C ASP A 102 -8.50 0.06 13.43
N ALA A 103 -8.63 -0.86 14.39
CA ALA A 103 -7.54 -1.70 14.89
C ALA A 103 -6.86 -2.49 13.76
N TYR A 104 -7.63 -3.13 12.89
CA TYR A 104 -7.12 -3.83 11.70
C TYR A 104 -6.36 -2.90 10.76
N SER A 105 -6.93 -1.73 10.44
CA SER A 105 -6.33 -0.79 9.51
C SER A 105 -5.01 -0.21 10.02
N LYS A 106 -4.96 0.11 11.31
CA LYS A 106 -3.73 0.57 11.98
C LYS A 106 -2.68 -0.54 12.03
N ALA A 107 -3.05 -1.74 12.45
CA ALA A 107 -2.16 -2.90 12.47
C ALA A 107 -1.58 -3.20 11.08
N PHE A 108 -2.40 -3.16 10.04
CA PHE A 108 -1.95 -3.34 8.66
C PHE A 108 -0.93 -2.27 8.24
N THR A 109 -1.15 -1.02 8.62
CA THR A 109 -0.20 0.08 8.34
C THR A 109 1.15 -0.18 8.99
N PHE A 110 1.17 -0.55 10.27
CA PHE A 110 2.43 -0.88 10.98
C PHE A 110 3.13 -2.11 10.39
N PHE A 111 2.36 -3.13 10.02
CA PHE A 111 2.90 -4.30 9.33
C PHE A 111 3.53 -3.96 7.98
N MET A 112 2.92 -3.04 7.23
CA MET A 112 3.42 -2.62 5.92
C MET A 112 4.71 -1.81 5.97
N LEU A 113 5.05 -1.17 7.08
CA LEU A 113 6.28 -0.37 7.20
C LEU A 113 7.55 -1.22 6.99
N PRO A 114 7.84 -2.26 7.80
CA PRO A 114 9.02 -3.10 7.58
C PRO A 114 8.93 -3.92 6.30
N HIS A 115 7.74 -4.43 5.98
CA HIS A 115 7.52 -5.18 4.75
C HIS A 115 7.81 -4.34 3.50
N GLY A 116 7.29 -3.12 3.44
CA GLY A 116 7.54 -2.19 2.33
C GLY A 116 9.02 -1.80 2.21
N LEU A 117 9.67 -1.50 3.33
CA LEU A 117 11.09 -1.15 3.34
C LEU A 117 11.96 -2.31 2.82
N LEU A 118 11.76 -3.51 3.32
CA LEU A 118 12.58 -4.68 2.97
C LEU A 118 12.22 -5.23 1.59
N ALA A 119 10.94 -5.50 1.32
CA ALA A 119 10.52 -6.13 0.09
C ALA A 119 10.74 -5.23 -1.13
N ILE A 120 10.45 -3.93 -1.04
CA ILE A 120 10.65 -3.00 -2.15
C ILE A 120 12.15 -2.82 -2.43
N SER A 121 12.99 -2.68 -1.39
CA SER A 121 14.43 -2.54 -1.56
C SER A 121 15.07 -3.77 -2.22
N ILE A 122 14.65 -4.97 -1.82
CA ILE A 122 15.11 -6.21 -2.43
C ILE A 122 14.60 -6.31 -3.87
N ALA A 123 13.31 -6.07 -4.12
CA ALA A 123 12.74 -6.15 -5.45
C ALA A 123 13.40 -5.17 -6.42
N THR A 124 13.64 -3.93 -6.04
CA THR A 124 14.30 -2.94 -6.90
C THR A 124 15.74 -3.32 -7.25
N THR A 125 16.41 -4.09 -6.41
CA THR A 125 17.77 -4.58 -6.66
C THR A 125 17.78 -5.86 -7.51
N PHE A 126 16.89 -6.81 -7.21
CA PHE A 126 16.90 -8.14 -7.83
C PHE A 126 16.17 -8.19 -9.17
N VAL A 127 15.05 -7.47 -9.33
CA VAL A 127 14.23 -7.54 -10.55
C VAL A 127 14.98 -7.13 -11.82
N PRO A 128 15.75 -6.02 -11.86
CA PRO A 128 16.51 -5.66 -13.06
C PRO A 128 17.51 -6.73 -13.49
N GLU A 129 18.21 -7.34 -12.51
CA GLU A 129 19.18 -8.40 -12.78
C GLU A 129 18.51 -9.68 -13.30
N LEU A 130 17.38 -10.07 -12.72
CA LEU A 130 16.59 -11.20 -13.21
C LEU A 130 16.15 -10.98 -14.66
N VAL A 131 15.67 -9.78 -15.00
CA VAL A 131 15.28 -9.43 -16.38
C VAL A 131 16.48 -9.50 -17.32
N ARG A 132 17.66 -9.05 -16.90
CA ARG A 132 18.89 -9.11 -17.68
C ARG A 132 19.27 -10.54 -18.01
N ARG A 133 19.23 -11.47 -17.03
CA ARG A 133 19.54 -12.87 -17.19
C ARG A 133 18.55 -13.59 -18.10
N VAL A 134 17.25 -13.30 -17.96
CA VAL A 134 16.23 -13.82 -18.88
C VAL A 134 16.51 -13.41 -20.32
N ARG A 135 16.85 -12.15 -20.57
CA ARG A 135 17.19 -11.65 -21.91
C ARG A 135 18.45 -12.28 -22.49
N ALA A 136 19.41 -12.61 -21.63
CA ALA A 136 20.65 -13.30 -22.01
C ALA A 136 20.48 -14.82 -22.21
N GLY A 137 19.31 -15.39 -21.91
CA GLY A 137 19.08 -16.82 -21.96
C GLY A 137 19.78 -17.62 -20.85
N ASP A 138 20.35 -16.93 -19.85
CA ASP A 138 21.07 -17.53 -18.72
C ASP A 138 20.09 -18.10 -17.68
N LYS A 139 19.65 -19.34 -17.92
CA LYS A 139 18.69 -20.02 -17.03
C LYS A 139 19.30 -20.39 -15.68
N SER A 140 20.57 -20.80 -15.65
CA SER A 140 21.27 -21.16 -14.42
C SER A 140 21.45 -19.95 -13.54
N GLY A 141 21.98 -18.85 -14.08
CA GLY A 141 22.14 -17.61 -13.36
C GLY A 141 20.80 -17.00 -12.91
N PHE A 142 19.73 -17.16 -13.67
CA PHE A 142 18.38 -16.77 -13.24
C PHE A 142 17.94 -17.55 -11.99
N ALA A 143 18.12 -18.87 -11.99
CA ALA A 143 17.76 -19.74 -10.86
C ALA A 143 18.56 -19.38 -9.60
N ASP A 144 19.88 -19.21 -9.74
CA ASP A 144 20.78 -18.86 -8.64
C ASP A 144 20.43 -17.49 -8.03
N TRP A 145 20.13 -16.52 -8.90
CA TRP A 145 19.77 -15.17 -8.47
C TRP A 145 18.41 -15.13 -7.78
N THR A 146 17.44 -15.89 -8.31
CA THR A 146 16.11 -16.06 -7.68
C THR A 146 16.24 -16.70 -6.31
N THR A 147 17.02 -17.79 -6.20
CA THR A 147 17.26 -18.47 -4.93
C THR A 147 17.93 -17.55 -3.91
N SER A 148 18.90 -16.77 -4.35
CA SER A 148 19.56 -15.78 -3.49
C SER A 148 18.58 -14.70 -3.02
N GLY A 149 17.73 -14.18 -3.91
CA GLY A 149 16.70 -13.21 -3.55
C GLY A 149 15.72 -13.74 -2.53
N VAL A 150 15.19 -14.93 -2.74
CA VAL A 150 14.29 -15.62 -1.79
C VAL A 150 14.99 -15.83 -0.45
N ARG A 151 16.23 -16.26 -0.44
CA ARG A 151 17.01 -16.45 0.78
C ARG A 151 17.16 -15.14 1.58
N TRP A 152 17.50 -14.04 0.91
CA TRP A 152 17.62 -12.74 1.57
C TRP A 152 16.28 -12.25 2.12
N ILE A 153 15.21 -12.39 1.34
CA ILE A 153 13.86 -12.05 1.82
C ILE A 153 13.53 -12.85 3.07
N THR A 154 13.75 -14.16 3.07
CA THR A 154 13.45 -15.03 4.20
C THR A 154 14.27 -14.67 5.45
N ILE A 155 15.59 -14.47 5.29
CA ILE A 155 16.50 -14.12 6.39
C ILE A 155 16.11 -12.78 7.05
N LEU A 156 15.58 -11.84 6.28
CA LEU A 156 15.16 -10.53 6.80
C LEU A 156 13.72 -10.55 7.32
N THR A 157 12.82 -11.23 6.62
CA THR A 157 11.38 -11.24 6.98
C THR A 157 11.11 -12.07 8.23
N VAL A 158 11.73 -13.24 8.38
CA VAL A 158 11.45 -14.12 9.52
C VAL A 158 11.82 -13.48 10.87
N PRO A 159 13.05 -12.95 11.08
CA PRO A 159 13.37 -12.27 12.33
C PRO A 159 12.52 -11.02 12.57
N SER A 160 12.24 -10.24 11.51
CA SER A 160 11.39 -9.05 11.61
C SER A 160 9.97 -9.41 12.04
N SER A 161 9.41 -10.48 11.50
CA SER A 161 8.08 -10.96 11.90
C SER A 161 8.04 -11.44 13.35
N ILE A 162 9.08 -12.16 13.79
CA ILE A 162 9.20 -12.58 15.21
C ILE A 162 9.30 -11.36 16.12
N ALA A 163 10.13 -10.38 15.73
CA ALA A 163 10.26 -9.14 16.49
C ALA A 163 8.91 -8.38 16.58
N ILE A 164 8.16 -8.31 15.48
CA ILE A 164 6.83 -7.69 15.48
C ILE A 164 5.88 -8.44 16.41
N VAL A 165 5.86 -9.78 16.42
CA VAL A 165 4.99 -10.55 17.32
C VAL A 165 5.30 -10.24 18.78
N ILE A 166 6.58 -10.22 19.14
CA ILE A 166 7.01 -9.98 20.52
C ILE A 166 6.77 -8.51 20.93
N LEU A 167 7.06 -7.57 20.04
CA LEU A 167 7.04 -6.14 20.31
C LEU A 167 5.72 -5.46 19.91
N ALA A 168 4.73 -6.18 19.36
CA ALA A 168 3.48 -5.61 18.89
C ALA A 168 2.79 -4.75 19.98
N ASN A 169 2.67 -5.30 21.19
CA ASN A 169 2.00 -4.61 22.30
C ASN A 169 2.78 -3.35 22.73
N PRO A 170 4.07 -3.41 23.09
CA PRO A 170 4.82 -2.22 23.47
C PRO A 170 4.93 -1.18 22.35
N ILE A 171 5.05 -1.59 21.08
CA ILE A 171 5.10 -0.65 19.96
C ILE A 171 3.78 0.10 19.81
N ILE A 172 2.66 -0.63 19.79
CA ILE A 172 1.34 -0.02 19.61
C ILE A 172 0.98 0.86 20.82
N SER A 173 1.24 0.43 22.05
CA SER A 173 1.00 1.25 23.23
C SER A 173 1.86 2.52 23.24
N ALA A 174 3.15 2.38 22.97
CA ALA A 174 4.04 3.55 22.96
C ALA A 174 3.71 4.58 21.85
N LEU A 175 3.20 4.15 20.70
CA LEU A 175 2.96 5.03 19.58
C LEU A 175 1.51 5.51 19.46
N LEU A 176 0.54 4.72 19.88
CA LEU A 176 -0.89 5.02 19.66
C LEU A 176 -1.69 5.24 20.95
N GLU A 177 -1.24 4.78 22.13
CA GLU A 177 -1.99 4.89 23.36
C GLU A 177 -1.91 6.31 23.94
N HIS A 178 -2.52 7.27 23.20
CA HIS A 178 -2.59 8.67 23.57
C HIS A 178 -3.97 9.26 23.25
N GLY A 179 -4.45 10.15 24.11
CA GLY A 179 -5.71 10.86 23.90
C GLY A 179 -6.94 9.92 23.92
N HIS A 180 -7.66 9.84 22.81
CA HIS A 180 -8.87 9.02 22.69
C HIS A 180 -8.61 7.56 22.32
N PHE A 181 -7.35 7.16 22.14
CA PHE A 181 -6.98 5.77 21.83
C PHE A 181 -6.63 5.06 23.13
N ASP A 182 -7.61 4.33 23.66
CA ASP A 182 -7.50 3.66 24.95
C ASP A 182 -6.67 2.36 24.89
N SER A 183 -6.36 1.78 26.03
CA SER A 183 -5.59 0.56 26.17
C SER A 183 -6.26 -0.66 25.53
N ASN A 184 -7.60 -0.71 25.47
CA ASN A 184 -8.33 -1.79 24.80
C ASN A 184 -8.14 -1.72 23.29
N ALA A 185 -8.22 -0.52 22.70
CA ALA A 185 -7.96 -0.30 21.27
C ALA A 185 -6.50 -0.63 20.93
N ALA A 186 -5.54 -0.25 21.79
CA ALA A 186 -4.14 -0.60 21.65
C ALA A 186 -3.93 -2.11 21.65
N HIS A 187 -4.53 -2.82 22.60
CA HIS A 187 -4.42 -4.28 22.72
C HIS A 187 -5.03 -4.98 21.49
N ASN A 188 -6.20 -4.59 21.01
CA ASN A 188 -6.83 -5.15 19.83
C ASN A 188 -5.97 -4.92 18.58
N THR A 189 -5.38 -3.74 18.45
CA THR A 189 -4.46 -3.41 17.35
C THR A 189 -3.19 -4.25 17.41
N ALA A 190 -2.61 -4.45 18.59
CA ALA A 190 -1.43 -5.28 18.78
C ALA A 190 -1.70 -6.77 18.45
N ARG A 191 -2.86 -7.30 18.83
CA ARG A 191 -3.28 -8.67 18.45
C ARG A 191 -3.43 -8.82 16.93
N ALA A 192 -4.05 -7.85 16.28
CA ALA A 192 -4.17 -7.84 14.81
C ALA A 192 -2.79 -7.78 14.15
N LEU A 193 -1.86 -6.95 14.66
CA LEU A 193 -0.50 -6.84 14.16
C LEU A 193 0.29 -8.14 14.30
N ALA A 194 0.17 -8.82 15.44
CA ALA A 194 0.77 -10.13 15.65
C ALA A 194 0.22 -11.18 14.67
N GLY A 195 -1.08 -11.15 14.39
CA GLY A 195 -1.71 -12.01 13.38
C GLY A 195 -1.14 -11.81 11.97
N PHE A 196 -0.92 -10.57 11.56
CA PHE A 196 -0.28 -10.26 10.27
C PHE A 196 1.15 -10.79 10.20
N ALA A 197 1.92 -10.64 11.27
CA ALA A 197 3.30 -11.09 11.30
C ALA A 197 3.42 -12.63 11.18
N VAL A 198 2.51 -13.39 11.81
CA VAL A 198 2.45 -14.85 11.66
C VAL A 198 2.12 -15.24 10.21
N GLY A 199 1.13 -14.58 9.59
CA GLY A 199 0.78 -14.81 8.19
C GLY A 199 1.91 -14.50 7.20
N ALA A 200 2.80 -13.54 7.52
CA ALA A 200 3.96 -13.24 6.69
C ALA A 200 5.01 -14.36 6.71
N VAL A 201 5.21 -15.01 7.85
CA VAL A 201 6.14 -16.15 7.99
C VAL A 201 5.65 -17.36 7.18
N GLU A 202 4.35 -17.60 7.15
CA GLU A 202 3.77 -18.69 6.37
C GLU A 202 3.99 -18.50 4.86
N LYS A 203 3.81 -17.28 4.36
CA LYS A 203 4.07 -16.93 2.95
C LYS A 203 5.53 -17.03 2.54
N SER A 204 6.47 -16.96 3.46
CA SER A 204 7.91 -17.07 3.15
C SER A 204 8.37 -18.50 2.85
N LYS A 205 7.50 -19.51 3.05
CA LYS A 205 7.79 -20.94 2.82
C LYS A 205 7.43 -21.43 1.41
N ILE A 206 6.79 -20.59 0.57
CA ILE A 206 6.42 -20.88 -0.81
C ILE A 206 7.46 -20.30 -1.75
#